data_c612072ddfd0386d23047c3c582dfd21
#
_entry.id   c612072ddfd0386d23047c3c582dfd21
#
_cell.length_a   1.000
_cell.length_b   1.000
_cell.length_c   1.000
_cell.angle_alpha   90.00
_cell.angle_beta   90.00
_cell.angle_gamma   90.00
#
_symmetry.space_group_name_H-M   'P 1'
#
loop_
_entity.id
_entity.type
_entity.pdbx_description
1 polymer ?
#
loop_
_entity_poly.entity_id
_entity_poly.type
_entity_poly.pdbx_seq_one_letter_code
_entity_poly.pdbx_strand_id
1 'polypeptide(L)'
;MNDFVLKTRDLNLYYGTFHALKNINFNVHKNSITALIGPSGCGKSTLLRCFNRMNDLIDDIRMSGDIFVHDQRIEDVDIIELRKKVGMVFQRPNPFPFTVYGNMVYGLKIHGLGNKKKKRNMAENCLRAVGLWEELKDKLSTPALDLSEEIKQRLCIARLLTVEPEIILLDEPCSALDPIATMRVEELMMELKQKYTILIVTHNMQQAARVSDYTGFMLLGDLVEFGETSQIFTSPSDERTEGYITGRFG
;
A
#
# COMPACT_ATOMS: atom_id res chain seq x y z
N MET A 1 -7.58 8.57 -22.79
CA MET A 1 -8.25 8.52 -21.46
C MET A 1 -7.18 8.63 -20.40
N ASN A 2 -7.42 9.40 -19.35
CA ASN A 2 -6.43 9.57 -18.28
C ASN A 2 -6.29 8.24 -17.54
N ASP A 3 -5.14 7.58 -17.66
CA ASP A 3 -4.90 6.23 -17.10
C ASP A 3 -4.46 6.27 -15.62
N PHE A 4 -4.64 7.43 -14.98
CA PHE A 4 -4.27 7.63 -13.57
C PHE A 4 -5.46 7.40 -12.64
N VAL A 5 -5.23 6.58 -11.60
CA VAL A 5 -6.26 6.24 -10.60
C VAL A 5 -6.09 6.95 -9.26
N LEU A 6 -4.86 7.37 -8.93
CA LEU A 6 -4.56 8.27 -7.82
C LEU A 6 -3.83 9.49 -8.35
N LYS A 7 -4.21 10.67 -7.86
CA LYS A 7 -3.54 11.93 -8.23
C LYS A 7 -3.46 12.84 -7.02
N THR A 8 -2.38 13.59 -6.92
CA THR A 8 -2.29 14.76 -6.04
C THR A 8 -1.97 16.00 -6.86
N ARG A 9 -2.49 17.15 -6.43
CA ARG A 9 -2.21 18.46 -7.03
C ARG A 9 -1.89 19.44 -5.92
N ASP A 10 -0.68 19.98 -5.96
CA ASP A 10 -0.17 20.99 -5.03
C ASP A 10 -0.39 20.59 -3.55
N LEU A 11 -0.26 19.29 -3.26
CA LEU A 11 -0.55 18.73 -1.94
C LEU A 11 0.52 19.16 -0.94
N ASN A 12 0.08 19.84 0.11
CA ASN A 12 0.88 20.19 1.27
C ASN A 12 0.26 19.57 2.51
N LEU A 13 1.10 19.07 3.44
CA LEU A 13 0.65 18.52 4.70
C LEU A 13 1.60 18.93 5.83
N TYR A 14 1.01 19.35 6.95
CA TYR A 14 1.71 19.77 8.15
C TYR A 14 1.27 18.93 9.35
N TYR A 15 2.22 18.51 10.16
CA TYR A 15 2.02 18.03 11.52
C TYR A 15 2.39 19.17 12.47
N GLY A 16 1.37 19.86 13.03
CA GLY A 16 1.61 21.10 13.77
C GLY A 16 2.32 22.15 12.91
N THR A 17 3.58 22.46 13.25
CA THR A 17 4.46 23.38 12.49
C THR A 17 5.36 22.68 11.48
N PHE A 18 5.51 21.36 11.55
CA PHE A 18 6.38 20.60 10.66
C PHE A 18 5.75 20.37 9.30
N HIS A 19 6.37 20.88 8.22
CA HIS A 19 5.95 20.74 6.84
C HIS A 19 6.41 19.39 6.28
N ALA A 20 5.55 18.38 6.35
CA ALA A 20 5.87 16.99 6.04
C ALA A 20 5.75 16.65 4.54
N LEU A 21 4.83 17.29 3.82
CA LEU A 21 4.68 17.16 2.36
C LEU A 21 4.63 18.55 1.74
N LYS A 22 5.42 18.77 0.69
CA LYS A 22 5.67 20.10 0.11
C LYS A 22 5.29 20.07 -1.36
N ASN A 23 4.14 20.68 -1.68
CA ASN A 23 3.68 20.89 -3.06
C ASN A 23 3.72 19.60 -3.93
N ILE A 24 3.25 18.47 -3.39
CA ILE A 24 3.34 17.17 -4.05
C ILE A 24 2.36 17.07 -5.22
N ASN A 25 2.90 16.92 -6.42
CA ASN A 25 2.18 16.60 -7.64
C ASN A 25 2.56 15.19 -8.07
N PHE A 26 1.66 14.22 -7.89
CA PHE A 26 1.95 12.81 -8.04
C PHE A 26 0.79 12.08 -8.69
N ASN A 27 1.09 11.14 -9.60
CA ASN A 27 0.10 10.35 -10.32
C ASN A 27 0.43 8.87 -10.26
N VAL A 28 -0.57 8.01 -10.09
CA VAL A 28 -0.42 6.55 -10.08
C VAL A 28 -1.21 5.95 -11.24
N HIS A 29 -0.53 5.19 -12.08
CA HIS A 29 -1.13 4.49 -13.22
C HIS A 29 -1.99 3.30 -12.77
N LYS A 30 -3.08 3.08 -13.49
CA LYS A 30 -3.96 1.93 -13.28
C LYS A 30 -3.23 0.61 -13.57
N ASN A 31 -3.53 -0.43 -12.78
CA ASN A 31 -2.99 -1.78 -12.96
C ASN A 31 -1.45 -1.82 -13.07
N SER A 32 -0.79 -1.01 -12.27
CA SER A 32 0.67 -0.95 -12.15
C SER A 32 1.09 -1.03 -10.70
N ILE A 33 2.36 -1.30 -10.46
CA ILE A 33 3.01 -1.12 -9.17
C ILE A 33 3.82 0.17 -9.23
N THR A 34 3.47 1.13 -8.38
CA THR A 34 4.27 2.36 -8.18
C THR A 34 4.98 2.28 -6.84
N ALA A 35 6.29 2.47 -6.81
CA ALA A 35 7.07 2.53 -5.58
C ALA A 35 7.39 3.97 -5.18
N LEU A 36 7.29 4.28 -3.89
CA LEU A 36 7.87 5.47 -3.29
C LEU A 36 9.09 5.07 -2.49
N ILE A 37 10.27 5.59 -2.88
CA ILE A 37 11.55 5.35 -2.21
C ILE A 37 12.08 6.65 -1.60
N GLY A 38 13.05 6.54 -0.70
CA GLY A 38 13.70 7.67 -0.04
C GLY A 38 14.06 7.36 1.41
N PRO A 39 14.86 8.20 2.07
CA PRO A 39 15.29 8.00 3.45
C PRO A 39 14.11 7.99 4.44
N SER A 40 14.35 7.45 5.63
CA SER A 40 13.35 7.44 6.70
C SER A 40 12.92 8.86 7.06
N GLY A 41 11.61 9.05 7.31
CA GLY A 41 11.07 10.36 7.69
C GLY A 41 10.89 11.37 6.54
N CYS A 42 11.16 11.03 5.28
CA CYS A 42 11.02 11.97 4.16
C CYS A 42 9.56 12.20 3.68
N GLY A 43 8.54 11.54 4.29
CA GLY A 43 7.13 11.79 3.98
C GLY A 43 6.41 10.68 3.20
N LYS A 44 7.07 9.57 2.82
CA LYS A 44 6.47 8.48 2.02
C LYS A 44 5.17 7.90 2.60
N SER A 45 5.22 7.43 3.85
CA SER A 45 4.03 6.88 4.54
C SER A 45 2.97 7.95 4.79
N THR A 46 3.37 9.21 4.96
CA THR A 46 2.44 10.34 5.06
C THR A 46 1.68 10.51 3.75
N LEU A 47 2.39 10.54 2.60
CA LEU A 47 1.76 10.62 1.28
C LEU A 47 0.86 9.42 1.01
N LEU A 48 1.33 8.20 1.32
CA LEU A 48 0.54 6.98 1.18
C LEU A 48 -0.81 7.08 1.91
N ARG A 49 -0.79 7.53 3.18
CA ARG A 49 -1.97 7.65 4.05
C ARG A 49 -2.91 8.79 3.66
N CYS A 50 -2.48 9.72 2.82
CA CYS A 50 -3.37 10.75 2.28
C CYS A 50 -4.45 10.13 1.40
N PHE A 51 -4.13 9.12 0.57
CA PHE A 51 -5.05 8.56 -0.41
C PHE A 51 -6.27 7.83 0.19
N ASN A 52 -6.20 7.39 1.44
CA ASN A 52 -7.33 6.75 2.13
C ASN A 52 -7.76 7.51 3.39
N ARG A 53 -7.30 8.76 3.53
CA ARG A 53 -7.66 9.65 4.64
C ARG A 53 -7.33 9.08 6.02
N MET A 54 -6.25 8.25 6.10
CA MET A 54 -5.79 7.75 7.42
C MET A 54 -5.11 8.83 8.24
N ASN A 55 -4.59 9.87 7.59
CA ASN A 55 -4.00 11.01 8.29
C ASN A 55 -5.05 11.82 9.07
N ASP A 56 -6.33 11.79 8.68
CA ASP A 56 -7.43 12.46 9.40
C ASP A 56 -7.58 11.97 10.86
N LEU A 57 -6.95 10.84 11.21
CA LEU A 57 -6.95 10.28 12.57
C LEU A 57 -5.84 10.84 13.47
N ILE A 58 -5.01 11.74 12.94
CA ILE A 58 -3.87 12.34 13.65
C ILE A 58 -4.24 13.77 14.04
N ASP A 59 -4.07 14.09 15.32
CA ASP A 59 -4.32 15.44 15.83
C ASP A 59 -3.35 16.47 15.21
N ASP A 60 -3.77 17.73 15.15
CA ASP A 60 -2.99 18.88 14.65
C ASP A 60 -2.46 18.73 13.21
N ILE A 61 -3.19 17.97 12.36
CA ILE A 61 -2.86 17.88 10.95
C ILE A 61 -3.51 19.02 10.17
N ARG A 62 -2.76 19.62 9.24
CA ARG A 62 -3.29 20.59 8.26
C ARG A 62 -2.87 20.16 6.87
N MET A 63 -3.82 20.11 5.96
CA MET A 63 -3.60 19.70 4.58
C MET A 63 -4.21 20.74 3.63
N SER A 64 -3.54 21.01 2.52
CA SER A 64 -4.04 21.83 1.41
C SER A 64 -3.62 21.23 0.07
N GLY A 65 -4.24 21.66 -1.01
CA GLY A 65 -4.14 21.03 -2.31
C GLY A 65 -5.22 19.98 -2.50
N ASP A 66 -5.19 19.26 -3.61
CA ASP A 66 -6.23 18.32 -3.99
C ASP A 66 -5.70 16.88 -4.08
N ILE A 67 -6.53 15.92 -3.66
CA ILE A 67 -6.28 14.50 -3.82
C ILE A 67 -7.47 13.89 -4.55
N PHE A 68 -7.18 13.08 -5.57
CA PHE A 68 -8.19 12.42 -6.38
C PHE A 68 -8.00 10.91 -6.37
N VAL A 69 -9.13 10.21 -6.27
CA VAL A 69 -9.25 8.79 -6.60
C VAL A 69 -10.10 8.71 -7.87
N HIS A 70 -9.52 8.21 -8.96
CA HIS A 70 -9.99 8.44 -10.32
C HIS A 70 -10.09 9.95 -10.59
N ASP A 71 -11.25 10.45 -10.97
CA ASP A 71 -11.47 11.89 -11.20
C ASP A 71 -12.32 12.54 -10.09
N GLN A 72 -12.52 11.85 -8.95
CA GLN A 72 -13.27 12.35 -7.79
C GLN A 72 -12.32 12.83 -6.70
N ARG A 73 -12.56 14.01 -6.14
CA ARG A 73 -11.84 14.47 -4.94
C ARG A 73 -12.19 13.57 -3.76
N ILE A 74 -11.19 13.21 -2.96
CA ILE A 74 -11.41 12.29 -1.83
C ILE A 74 -12.28 12.89 -0.73
N GLU A 75 -12.35 14.22 -0.62
CA GLU A 75 -13.23 14.92 0.31
C GLU A 75 -14.71 14.74 -0.04
N ASP A 76 -15.03 14.56 -1.32
CA ASP A 76 -16.41 14.42 -1.82
C ASP A 76 -16.89 12.95 -1.76
N VAL A 77 -16.01 12.02 -1.40
CA VAL A 77 -16.33 10.59 -1.31
C VAL A 77 -16.60 10.20 0.15
N ASP A 78 -17.65 9.41 0.38
CA ASP A 78 -17.88 8.81 1.70
C ASP A 78 -16.65 8.03 2.16
N ILE A 79 -16.21 8.24 3.41
CA ILE A 79 -14.96 7.70 3.93
C ILE A 79 -14.94 6.17 3.99
N ILE A 80 -16.10 5.53 4.19
CA ILE A 80 -16.22 4.07 4.23
C ILE A 80 -16.05 3.52 2.81
N GLU A 81 -16.71 4.13 1.84
CA GLU A 81 -16.57 3.76 0.43
C GLU A 81 -15.16 4.05 -0.10
N LEU A 82 -14.53 5.16 0.29
CA LEU A 82 -13.14 5.45 -0.03
C LEU A 82 -12.21 4.35 0.49
N ARG A 83 -12.29 4.01 1.78
CA ARG A 83 -11.42 3.00 2.41
C ARG A 83 -11.69 1.57 1.95
N LYS A 84 -12.87 1.31 1.39
CA LYS A 84 -13.18 0.05 0.71
C LYS A 84 -12.50 -0.04 -0.65
N LYS A 85 -12.50 1.06 -1.43
CA LYS A 85 -11.83 1.13 -2.74
C LYS A 85 -10.30 1.21 -2.61
N VAL A 86 -9.81 1.98 -1.63
CA VAL A 86 -8.38 2.24 -1.39
C VAL A 86 -7.98 1.60 -0.07
N GLY A 87 -7.66 0.32 -0.15
CA GLY A 87 -7.28 -0.45 1.03
C GLY A 87 -5.81 -0.32 1.37
N MET A 88 -5.46 -0.53 2.66
CA MET A 88 -4.09 -0.38 3.14
C MET A 88 -3.63 -1.55 3.98
N VAL A 89 -2.39 -1.95 3.78
CA VAL A 89 -1.63 -2.87 4.64
C VAL A 89 -0.49 -2.10 5.28
N PHE A 90 -0.38 -2.21 6.61
CA PHE A 90 0.59 -1.47 7.41
C PHE A 90 1.93 -2.19 7.49
N GLN A 91 2.97 -1.44 7.82
CA GLN A 91 4.33 -1.92 7.99
C GLN A 91 4.41 -3.10 8.99
N ARG A 92 3.73 -2.96 10.14
CA ARG A 92 3.60 -4.07 11.10
C ARG A 92 2.31 -4.84 10.81
N PRO A 93 2.38 -6.16 10.61
CA PRO A 93 1.19 -6.97 10.45
C PRO A 93 0.23 -6.76 11.62
N ASN A 94 -1.03 -6.47 11.30
CA ASN A 94 -2.05 -6.15 12.29
C ASN A 94 -3.32 -7.00 12.11
N PRO A 95 -3.22 -8.34 12.16
CA PRO A 95 -4.43 -9.15 12.16
C PRO A 95 -5.30 -8.80 13.37
N PHE A 96 -6.61 -8.83 13.19
CA PHE A 96 -7.53 -8.66 14.31
C PHE A 96 -7.38 -9.82 15.31
N PRO A 97 -7.70 -9.61 16.59
CA PRO A 97 -7.64 -10.66 17.63
C PRO A 97 -8.77 -11.69 17.46
N PHE A 98 -8.88 -12.21 16.26
CA PHE A 98 -9.84 -13.24 15.84
C PHE A 98 -9.08 -14.43 15.27
N THR A 99 -9.82 -15.49 14.97
CA THR A 99 -9.28 -16.62 14.19
C THR A 99 -8.87 -16.19 12.77
N VAL A 100 -8.13 -17.04 12.07
CA VAL A 100 -7.84 -16.87 10.64
C VAL A 100 -9.13 -16.60 9.87
N TYR A 101 -10.13 -17.48 10.01
CA TYR A 101 -11.43 -17.30 9.35
C TYR A 101 -12.15 -16.01 9.78
N GLY A 102 -12.06 -15.68 11.08
CA GLY A 102 -12.62 -14.43 11.61
C GLY A 102 -12.08 -13.20 10.91
N ASN A 103 -10.75 -13.13 10.69
CA ASN A 103 -10.09 -12.08 9.93
C ASN A 103 -10.61 -12.00 8.49
N MET A 104 -10.72 -13.14 7.80
CA MET A 104 -11.15 -13.19 6.41
C MET A 104 -12.59 -12.70 6.18
N VAL A 105 -13.48 -12.96 7.13
CA VAL A 105 -14.90 -12.59 6.96
C VAL A 105 -15.29 -11.29 7.63
N TYR A 106 -14.38 -10.63 8.33
CA TYR A 106 -14.68 -9.43 9.11
C TYR A 106 -15.19 -8.28 8.24
N GLY A 107 -14.45 -7.91 7.18
CA GLY A 107 -14.87 -6.87 6.25
C GLY A 107 -16.20 -7.20 5.57
N LEU A 108 -16.39 -8.47 5.16
CA LEU A 108 -17.65 -8.92 4.56
C LEU A 108 -18.85 -8.83 5.52
N LYS A 109 -18.63 -9.00 6.84
CA LYS A 109 -19.68 -8.84 7.85
C LYS A 109 -20.04 -7.37 8.04
N ILE A 110 -19.05 -6.49 8.18
CA ILE A 110 -19.28 -5.05 8.41
C ILE A 110 -20.02 -4.43 7.23
N HIS A 111 -19.63 -4.76 6.01
CA HIS A 111 -20.27 -4.25 4.80
C HIS A 111 -21.54 -5.00 4.38
N GLY A 112 -22.03 -5.97 5.19
CA GLY A 112 -23.22 -6.74 4.88
C GLY A 112 -23.11 -7.60 3.61
N LEU A 113 -21.90 -7.96 3.18
CA LEU A 113 -21.66 -8.63 1.91
C LEU A 113 -21.79 -10.16 2.03
N GLY A 114 -22.65 -10.73 1.21
CA GLY A 114 -22.79 -12.16 1.01
C GLY A 114 -23.38 -12.95 2.19
N ASN A 115 -23.91 -14.14 1.88
CA ASN A 115 -24.36 -15.13 2.85
C ASN A 115 -23.18 -15.99 3.36
N LYS A 116 -23.44 -16.93 4.27
CA LYS A 116 -22.41 -17.80 4.88
C LYS A 116 -21.57 -18.56 3.83
N LYS A 117 -22.20 -19.07 2.76
CA LYS A 117 -21.53 -19.80 1.68
C LYS A 117 -20.61 -18.87 0.87
N LYS A 118 -21.11 -17.69 0.48
CA LYS A 118 -20.30 -16.69 -0.25
C LYS A 118 -19.09 -16.23 0.57
N LYS A 119 -19.28 -15.96 1.88
CA LYS A 119 -18.19 -15.57 2.78
C LYS A 119 -17.12 -16.64 2.89
N ARG A 120 -17.49 -17.92 2.97
CA ARG A 120 -16.53 -19.04 3.01
C ARG A 120 -15.74 -19.14 1.70
N ASN A 121 -16.42 -19.09 0.54
CA ASN A 121 -15.76 -19.14 -0.76
C ASN A 121 -14.82 -17.94 -0.96
N MET A 122 -15.24 -16.74 -0.57
CA MET A 122 -14.38 -15.55 -0.64
C MET A 122 -13.13 -15.71 0.23
N ALA A 123 -13.28 -16.19 1.47
CA ALA A 123 -12.16 -16.45 2.37
C ALA A 123 -11.17 -17.47 1.75
N GLU A 124 -11.67 -18.57 1.19
CA GLU A 124 -10.84 -19.56 0.50
C GLU A 124 -10.10 -18.94 -0.69
N ASN A 125 -10.84 -18.25 -1.59
CA ASN A 125 -10.25 -17.64 -2.78
C ASN A 125 -9.16 -16.62 -2.44
N CYS A 126 -9.39 -15.77 -1.43
CA CYS A 126 -8.39 -14.78 -1.00
C CYS A 126 -7.18 -15.44 -0.32
N LEU A 127 -7.36 -16.51 0.48
CA LEU A 127 -6.25 -17.28 1.04
C LEU A 127 -5.44 -18.01 -0.04
N ARG A 128 -6.10 -18.50 -1.11
CA ARG A 128 -5.41 -19.07 -2.28
C ARG A 128 -4.62 -18.00 -3.03
N ALA A 129 -5.21 -16.82 -3.26
CA ALA A 129 -4.58 -15.72 -3.96
C ALA A 129 -3.29 -15.24 -3.28
N VAL A 130 -3.17 -15.38 -1.96
CA VAL A 130 -1.94 -15.03 -1.22
C VAL A 130 -1.08 -16.26 -0.87
N GLY A 131 -1.38 -17.43 -1.46
CA GLY A 131 -0.62 -18.67 -1.25
C GLY A 131 -0.70 -19.26 0.17
N LEU A 132 -1.74 -18.91 0.96
CA LEU A 132 -1.91 -19.40 2.34
C LEU A 132 -2.89 -20.54 2.50
N TRP A 133 -3.66 -20.90 1.45
CA TRP A 133 -4.73 -21.88 1.61
C TRP A 133 -4.24 -23.25 2.07
N GLU A 134 -3.23 -23.81 1.40
CA GLU A 134 -2.76 -25.17 1.72
C GLU A 134 -2.18 -25.27 3.12
N GLU A 135 -1.61 -24.19 3.65
CA GLU A 135 -1.06 -24.13 4.99
C GLU A 135 -2.12 -23.95 6.08
N LEU A 136 -3.21 -23.20 5.76
CA LEU A 136 -4.19 -22.76 6.76
C LEU A 136 -5.57 -23.40 6.64
N LYS A 137 -5.88 -24.19 5.57
CA LYS A 137 -7.21 -24.77 5.35
C LYS A 137 -7.74 -25.60 6.54
N ASP A 138 -6.85 -26.30 7.24
CA ASP A 138 -7.17 -27.12 8.42
C ASP A 138 -6.98 -26.36 9.75
N LYS A 139 -6.51 -25.11 9.68
CA LYS A 139 -6.20 -24.23 10.82
C LYS A 139 -7.02 -22.95 10.82
N LEU A 140 -8.16 -22.89 10.15
CA LEU A 140 -9.00 -21.69 10.03
C LEU A 140 -9.54 -21.18 11.38
N SER A 141 -9.59 -22.04 12.41
CA SER A 141 -9.98 -21.69 13.78
C SER A 141 -8.82 -21.25 14.67
N THR A 142 -7.56 -21.32 14.20
CA THR A 142 -6.39 -20.85 14.95
C THR A 142 -6.45 -19.35 15.16
N PRO A 143 -6.11 -18.82 16.35
CA PRO A 143 -5.98 -17.38 16.57
C PRO A 143 -4.94 -16.78 15.60
N ALA A 144 -5.30 -15.71 14.92
CA ALA A 144 -4.42 -15.10 13.92
C ALA A 144 -3.15 -14.48 14.53
N LEU A 145 -3.21 -14.12 15.82
CA LEU A 145 -2.06 -13.57 16.55
C LEU A 145 -0.96 -14.59 16.82
N ASP A 146 -1.26 -15.89 16.76
CA ASP A 146 -0.29 -16.97 17.02
C ASP A 146 0.50 -17.39 15.78
N LEU A 147 0.18 -16.78 14.61
CA LEU A 147 0.87 -17.07 13.36
C LEU A 147 2.24 -16.37 13.29
N SER A 148 3.14 -16.84 12.41
CA SER A 148 4.40 -16.16 12.13
C SER A 148 4.15 -14.78 11.47
N GLU A 149 5.12 -13.87 11.56
CA GLU A 149 4.99 -12.51 11.02
C GLU A 149 4.75 -12.52 9.50
N GLU A 150 5.41 -13.43 8.77
CA GLU A 150 5.17 -13.61 7.33
C GLU A 150 3.72 -14.00 7.04
N ILE A 151 3.19 -15.00 7.74
CA ILE A 151 1.82 -15.47 7.55
C ILE A 151 0.83 -14.36 7.94
N LYS A 152 1.08 -13.64 9.04
CA LYS A 152 0.27 -12.47 9.43
C LYS A 152 0.24 -11.41 8.34
N GLN A 153 1.37 -11.11 7.71
CA GLN A 153 1.46 -10.11 6.64
C GLN A 153 0.62 -10.53 5.44
N ARG A 154 0.80 -11.76 4.94
CA ARG A 154 -0.01 -12.29 3.84
C ARG A 154 -1.49 -12.42 4.22
N LEU A 155 -1.81 -12.74 5.47
CA LEU A 155 -3.20 -12.75 5.97
C LEU A 155 -3.83 -11.35 5.97
N CYS A 156 -3.07 -10.31 6.32
CA CYS A 156 -3.55 -8.93 6.23
C CYS A 156 -3.83 -8.51 4.77
N ILE A 157 -3.00 -8.95 3.82
CA ILE A 157 -3.27 -8.75 2.38
C ILE A 157 -4.53 -9.54 1.98
N ALA A 158 -4.62 -10.83 2.34
CA ALA A 158 -5.81 -11.65 2.04
C ALA A 158 -7.10 -11.04 2.60
N ARG A 159 -7.07 -10.56 3.85
CA ARG A 159 -8.19 -9.86 4.49
C ARG A 159 -8.64 -8.65 3.68
N LEU A 160 -7.68 -7.85 3.20
CA LEU A 160 -7.96 -6.70 2.35
C LEU A 160 -8.65 -7.10 1.05
N LEU A 161 -8.18 -8.15 0.38
CA LEU A 161 -8.76 -8.64 -0.87
C LEU A 161 -10.21 -9.10 -0.75
N THR A 162 -10.68 -9.47 0.46
CA THR A 162 -12.07 -9.94 0.65
C THR A 162 -13.13 -8.88 0.35
N VAL A 163 -12.79 -7.61 0.45
CA VAL A 163 -13.70 -6.48 0.14
C VAL A 163 -13.53 -5.97 -1.28
N GLU A 164 -12.71 -6.64 -2.09
CA GLU A 164 -12.47 -6.35 -3.51
C GLU A 164 -12.08 -4.88 -3.75
N PRO A 165 -10.97 -4.40 -3.16
CA PRO A 165 -10.50 -3.03 -3.39
C PRO A 165 -10.13 -2.82 -4.86
N GLU A 166 -10.00 -1.58 -5.28
CA GLU A 166 -9.44 -1.23 -6.60
C GLU A 166 -7.94 -0.91 -6.49
N ILE A 167 -7.54 -0.36 -5.36
CA ILE A 167 -6.18 0.14 -5.09
C ILE A 167 -5.69 -0.44 -3.76
N ILE A 168 -4.45 -0.91 -3.76
CA ILE A 168 -3.77 -1.49 -2.59
C ILE A 168 -2.60 -0.59 -2.22
N LEU A 169 -2.64 -0.04 -1.02
CA LEU A 169 -1.55 0.73 -0.42
C LEU A 169 -0.74 -0.19 0.50
N LEU A 170 0.58 -0.29 0.28
CA LEU A 170 1.49 -1.12 1.06
C LEU A 170 2.56 -0.24 1.72
N ASP A 171 2.51 -0.12 3.04
CA ASP A 171 3.49 0.64 3.82
C ASP A 171 4.58 -0.32 4.31
N GLU A 172 5.73 -0.35 3.65
CA GLU A 172 6.90 -1.20 3.95
C GLU A 172 6.57 -2.68 4.22
N PRO A 173 5.87 -3.39 3.32
CA PRO A 173 5.26 -4.70 3.60
C PRO A 173 6.26 -5.81 3.90
N CYS A 174 7.55 -5.62 3.59
CA CYS A 174 8.60 -6.62 3.76
C CYS A 174 9.65 -6.25 4.81
N SER A 175 9.51 -5.13 5.53
CA SER A 175 10.54 -4.61 6.43
C SER A 175 10.92 -5.53 7.59
N ALA A 176 10.01 -6.41 8.02
CA ALA A 176 10.21 -7.36 9.11
C ALA A 176 10.33 -8.82 8.65
N LEU A 177 10.46 -9.05 7.33
CA LEU A 177 10.48 -10.38 6.75
C LEU A 177 11.91 -10.81 6.39
N ASP A 178 12.17 -12.11 6.47
CA ASP A 178 13.40 -12.71 5.94
C ASP A 178 13.40 -12.66 4.39
N PRO A 179 14.56 -12.94 3.74
CA PRO A 179 14.67 -12.85 2.28
C PRO A 179 13.72 -13.78 1.51
N ILE A 180 13.42 -14.98 2.05
CA ILE A 180 12.52 -15.96 1.40
C ILE A 180 11.08 -15.47 1.49
N ALA A 181 10.66 -14.98 2.65
CA ALA A 181 9.35 -14.40 2.88
C ALA A 181 9.15 -13.13 2.05
N THR A 182 10.18 -12.28 1.94
CA THR A 182 10.18 -11.08 1.08
C THR A 182 9.93 -11.45 -0.37
N MET A 183 10.64 -12.44 -0.90
CA MET A 183 10.47 -12.90 -2.28
C MET A 183 9.04 -13.37 -2.56
N ARG A 184 8.42 -14.11 -1.62
CA ARG A 184 7.01 -14.54 -1.76
C ARG A 184 6.02 -13.38 -1.80
N VAL A 185 6.27 -12.31 -1.01
CA VAL A 185 5.42 -11.11 -1.03
C VAL A 185 5.65 -10.31 -2.32
N GLU A 186 6.87 -10.26 -2.84
CA GLU A 186 7.19 -9.64 -4.13
C GLU A 186 6.48 -10.37 -5.29
N GLU A 187 6.56 -11.70 -5.35
CA GLU A 187 5.84 -12.52 -6.32
C GLU A 187 4.32 -12.29 -6.24
N LEU A 188 3.78 -12.26 -5.02
CA LEU A 188 2.36 -11.96 -4.79
C LEU A 188 1.97 -10.58 -5.35
N MET A 189 2.79 -9.52 -5.13
CA MET A 189 2.50 -8.20 -5.69
C MET A 189 2.47 -8.22 -7.22
N MET A 190 3.39 -8.96 -7.87
CA MET A 190 3.44 -9.11 -9.32
C MET A 190 2.21 -9.83 -9.88
N GLU A 191 1.66 -10.80 -9.15
CA GLU A 191 0.40 -11.46 -9.51
C GLU A 191 -0.80 -10.52 -9.32
N LEU A 192 -0.86 -9.82 -8.18
CA LEU A 192 -1.96 -8.93 -7.83
C LEU A 192 -2.08 -7.73 -8.77
N LYS A 193 -0.99 -7.21 -9.34
CA LYS A 193 -1.04 -6.05 -10.24
C LYS A 193 -1.85 -6.31 -11.51
N GLN A 194 -2.07 -7.55 -11.89
CA GLN A 194 -2.92 -7.90 -13.04
C GLN A 194 -4.38 -7.44 -12.84
N LYS A 195 -4.80 -7.32 -11.58
CA LYS A 195 -6.17 -6.95 -11.22
C LYS A 195 -6.26 -5.65 -10.44
N TYR A 196 -5.24 -5.32 -9.66
CA TYR A 196 -5.23 -4.20 -8.72
C TYR A 196 -4.16 -3.18 -9.08
N THR A 197 -4.37 -1.92 -8.72
CA THR A 197 -3.30 -0.92 -8.69
C THR A 197 -2.61 -0.97 -7.34
N ILE A 198 -1.28 -0.97 -7.32
CA ILE A 198 -0.50 -1.07 -6.09
C ILE A 198 0.38 0.15 -5.94
N LEU A 199 0.30 0.81 -4.80
CA LEU A 199 1.25 1.84 -4.37
C LEU A 199 1.99 1.33 -3.14
N ILE A 200 3.31 1.12 -3.28
CA ILE A 200 4.17 0.60 -2.22
C ILE A 200 5.14 1.68 -1.74
N VAL A 201 5.28 1.79 -0.43
CA VAL A 201 6.39 2.50 0.22
C VAL A 201 7.44 1.49 0.63
N THR A 202 8.69 1.72 0.28
CA THR A 202 9.82 0.89 0.73
C THR A 202 11.11 1.71 0.85
N HIS A 203 11.95 1.37 1.82
CA HIS A 203 13.32 1.85 1.89
C HIS A 203 14.31 0.90 1.20
N ASN A 204 13.83 -0.27 0.73
CA ASN A 204 14.65 -1.23 0.00
C ASN A 204 14.61 -0.93 -1.50
N MET A 205 15.66 -0.27 -1.99
CA MET A 205 15.81 0.11 -3.41
C MET A 205 15.80 -1.10 -4.34
N GLN A 206 16.41 -2.23 -3.91
CA GLN A 206 16.42 -3.44 -4.72
C GLN A 206 15.02 -4.04 -4.88
N GLN A 207 14.19 -3.97 -3.83
CA GLN A 207 12.79 -4.37 -3.92
C GLN A 207 12.04 -3.48 -4.92
N ALA A 208 12.14 -2.15 -4.79
CA ALA A 208 11.50 -1.21 -5.72
C ALA A 208 11.91 -1.50 -7.17
N ALA A 209 13.22 -1.68 -7.42
CA ALA A 209 13.74 -1.97 -8.75
C ALA A 209 13.22 -3.29 -9.35
N ARG A 210 12.91 -4.32 -8.51
CA ARG A 210 12.41 -5.61 -9.00
C ARG A 210 10.92 -5.61 -9.28
N VAL A 211 10.11 -4.93 -8.45
CA VAL A 211 8.65 -5.13 -8.48
C VAL A 211 7.88 -3.98 -9.11
N SER A 212 8.42 -2.75 -9.14
CA SER A 212 7.64 -1.60 -9.58
C SER A 212 7.79 -1.28 -11.06
N ASP A 213 6.72 -0.77 -11.66
CA ASP A 213 6.69 -0.22 -13.02
C ASP A 213 7.13 1.24 -13.01
N TYR A 214 6.72 1.98 -11.96
CA TYR A 214 7.05 3.39 -11.74
C TYR A 214 7.67 3.58 -10.36
N THR A 215 8.60 4.53 -10.26
CA THR A 215 9.25 4.85 -8.99
C THR A 215 9.28 6.36 -8.77
N GLY A 216 8.90 6.79 -7.56
CA GLY A 216 9.06 8.16 -7.08
C GLY A 216 10.09 8.23 -5.97
N PHE A 217 11.06 9.12 -6.10
CA PHE A 217 12.03 9.42 -5.05
C PHE A 217 11.58 10.63 -4.23
N MET A 218 11.46 10.43 -2.92
CA MET A 218 11.10 11.49 -1.96
C MET A 218 12.28 11.85 -1.06
N LEU A 219 12.45 13.15 -0.84
CA LEU A 219 13.48 13.68 0.05
C LEU A 219 12.95 14.91 0.80
N LEU A 220 13.00 14.89 2.15
CA LEU A 220 12.63 16.01 3.02
C LEU A 220 11.26 16.64 2.72
N GLY A 221 10.29 15.82 2.35
CA GLY A 221 8.92 16.24 2.05
C GLY A 221 8.66 16.60 0.59
N ASP A 222 9.67 16.61 -0.25
CA ASP A 222 9.56 16.87 -1.69
C ASP A 222 9.51 15.55 -2.48
N LEU A 223 8.73 15.50 -3.56
CA LEU A 223 8.86 14.50 -4.61
C LEU A 223 9.91 14.99 -5.60
N VAL A 224 11.14 14.47 -5.47
CA VAL A 224 12.30 14.93 -6.22
C VAL A 224 12.25 14.51 -7.67
N GLU A 225 11.90 13.23 -7.90
CA GLU A 225 11.83 12.66 -9.23
C GLU A 225 10.78 11.55 -9.27
N PHE A 226 10.10 11.42 -10.43
CA PHE A 226 9.11 10.38 -10.66
C PHE A 226 9.15 9.95 -12.13
N GLY A 227 9.20 8.66 -12.39
CA GLY A 227 9.23 8.10 -13.73
C GLY A 227 9.17 6.59 -13.79
N GLU A 228 9.42 6.02 -14.96
CA GLU A 228 9.57 4.58 -15.12
C GLU A 228 10.71 4.06 -14.24
N THR A 229 10.49 2.93 -13.57
CA THR A 229 11.49 2.36 -12.64
C THR A 229 12.83 2.11 -13.30
N SER A 230 12.84 1.60 -14.53
CA SER A 230 14.05 1.39 -15.31
C SER A 230 14.87 2.69 -15.47
N GLN A 231 14.22 3.80 -15.81
CA GLN A 231 14.87 5.09 -15.98
C GLN A 231 15.42 5.62 -14.65
N ILE A 232 14.59 5.60 -13.59
CA ILE A 232 15.00 6.11 -12.27
C ILE A 232 16.26 5.37 -11.76
N PHE A 233 16.36 4.06 -11.95
CA PHE A 233 17.49 3.27 -11.44
C PHE A 233 18.71 3.22 -12.36
N THR A 234 18.58 3.52 -13.65
CA THR A 234 19.72 3.45 -14.60
C THR A 234 20.23 4.81 -15.06
N SER A 235 19.35 5.81 -15.15
CA SER A 235 19.68 7.13 -15.68
C SER A 235 18.77 8.20 -15.07
N PRO A 236 18.84 8.40 -13.74
CA PRO A 236 18.06 9.45 -13.06
C PRO A 236 18.44 10.84 -13.59
N SER A 237 17.47 11.73 -13.63
CA SER A 237 17.66 13.10 -14.14
C SER A 237 18.10 14.07 -13.03
N ASP A 238 17.86 13.75 -11.76
CA ASP A 238 18.22 14.57 -10.60
C ASP A 238 19.43 13.98 -9.86
N GLU A 239 20.45 14.78 -9.61
CA GLU A 239 21.67 14.36 -8.90
C GLU A 239 21.40 13.82 -7.49
N ARG A 240 20.32 14.28 -6.83
CA ARG A 240 19.90 13.77 -5.51
C ARG A 240 19.38 12.34 -5.61
N THR A 241 18.64 12.03 -6.70
CA THR A 241 18.17 10.67 -6.99
C THR A 241 19.37 9.75 -7.25
N GLU A 242 20.31 10.17 -8.08
CA GLU A 242 21.55 9.43 -8.35
C GLU A 242 22.34 9.17 -7.06
N GLY A 243 22.51 10.21 -6.22
CA GLY A 243 23.22 10.10 -4.96
C GLY A 243 22.57 9.11 -3.99
N TYR A 244 21.25 9.07 -3.93
CA TYR A 244 20.51 8.11 -3.09
C TYR A 244 20.64 6.68 -3.61
N ILE A 245 20.42 6.46 -4.92
CA ILE A 245 20.47 5.13 -5.53
C ILE A 245 21.87 4.52 -5.47
N THR A 246 22.91 5.35 -5.62
CA THR A 246 24.31 4.91 -5.52
C THR A 246 24.82 4.77 -4.10
N GLY A 247 23.99 5.06 -3.08
CA GLY A 247 24.35 4.95 -1.66
C GLY A 247 25.33 6.04 -1.17
N ARG A 248 25.41 7.18 -1.86
CA ARG A 248 26.24 8.32 -1.41
C ARG A 248 25.65 8.99 -0.16
N PHE A 249 24.34 8.84 0.06
CA PHE A 249 23.64 9.25 1.29
C PHE A 249 22.32 8.43 1.45
N GLY A 250 21.78 8.34 2.71
CA GLY A 250 20.53 7.65 3.00
C GLY A 250 20.54 6.96 4.34
#